data_14e7c98e888114d44ec61019ebddfb7c
#
_entry.id   14e7c98e888114d44ec61019ebddfb7c
#
_cell.length_a   1.000
_cell.length_b   1.000
_cell.length_c   1.000
_cell.angle_alpha   90.00
_cell.angle_beta   90.00
_cell.angle_gamma   90.00
#
_symmetry.space_group_name_H-M   'P 1'
#
loop_
_entity.id
_entity.type
_entity.pdbx_description
1 polymer ?
#
loop_
_entity_poly.entity_id
_entity_poly.type
_entity_poly.pdbx_seq_one_letter_code
_entity_poly.pdbx_strand_id
1 'polypeptide(L)'
;HAAHIDNYDGVDLSTVRLGRLAAYIRDSRIPLEMCPSSNLQTGAARTLGLHPISMLLRRRFRVTLNTDNRLMSGTSMSHEAALLVEHAGWSLGDLRWVTINAMKSAFLPFDERLAVIDETIKPGYAALGASTSSPR
;
A
#
# COMPACT_ATOMS: atom_id res chain seq x y z
N HIS A 1 4.74 15.32 -0.39
CA HIS A 1 3.66 16.33 -0.33
C HIS A 1 2.29 15.85 -0.85
N ALA A 2 2.18 14.70 -1.51
CA ALA A 2 0.88 14.15 -1.93
C ALA A 2 0.03 13.59 -0.78
N ALA A 3 0.61 13.42 0.41
CA ALA A 3 -0.04 12.77 1.55
C ALA A 3 -0.21 13.68 2.78
N HIS A 4 0.05 14.99 2.67
CA HIS A 4 -0.23 15.91 3.76
C HIS A 4 -1.70 16.29 3.73
N ILE A 5 -2.52 15.44 4.30
CA ILE A 5 -3.93 15.70 4.56
C ILE A 5 -4.06 15.85 6.07
N ASP A 6 -4.12 17.07 6.52
CA ASP A 6 -4.01 17.46 7.94
C ASP A 6 -5.20 17.07 8.82
N ASN A 7 -6.28 16.47 8.29
CA ASN A 7 -7.44 16.08 9.09
C ASN A 7 -8.19 14.90 8.48
N TYR A 8 -7.91 13.71 9.00
CA TYR A 8 -8.69 12.51 8.71
C TYR A 8 -9.81 12.22 9.73
N ASP A 9 -9.85 12.92 10.85
CA ASP A 9 -10.85 12.69 11.88
C ASP A 9 -12.24 13.12 11.37
N GLY A 10 -13.03 12.14 10.94
CA GLY A 10 -14.40 12.34 10.50
C GLY A 10 -14.59 12.63 9.00
N VAL A 11 -13.58 12.56 8.18
CA VAL A 11 -13.74 12.74 6.71
C VAL A 11 -14.23 11.44 6.08
N ASP A 12 -15.41 11.48 5.48
CA ASP A 12 -15.87 10.42 4.59
C ASP A 12 -14.94 10.36 3.35
N LEU A 13 -14.08 9.33 3.34
CA LEU A 13 -13.10 9.12 2.28
C LEU A 13 -13.73 8.94 0.90
N SER A 14 -15.04 8.63 0.82
CA SER A 14 -15.77 8.53 -0.44
C SER A 14 -15.96 9.89 -1.11
N THR A 15 -16.01 10.97 -0.32
CA THR A 15 -16.23 12.34 -0.77
C THR A 15 -14.96 13.11 -1.12
N VAL A 16 -13.78 12.57 -0.77
CA VAL A 16 -12.50 13.23 -1.06
C VAL A 16 -12.28 13.34 -2.57
N ARG A 17 -12.26 14.55 -3.09
CA ARG A 17 -11.91 14.82 -4.50
C ARG A 17 -10.40 14.90 -4.66
N LEU A 18 -9.86 14.14 -5.61
CA LEU A 18 -8.45 14.22 -5.95
C LEU A 18 -8.14 15.57 -6.62
N GLY A 19 -7.14 16.26 -6.13
CA GLY A 19 -6.56 17.40 -6.84
C GLY A 19 -5.88 16.97 -8.14
N ARG A 20 -5.58 17.92 -9.03
CA ARG A 20 -4.97 17.64 -10.36
C ARG A 20 -3.68 16.83 -10.27
N LEU A 21 -2.79 17.15 -9.33
CA LEU A 21 -1.53 16.44 -9.12
C LEU A 21 -1.78 15.00 -8.65
N ALA A 22 -2.66 14.80 -7.67
CA ALA A 22 -2.98 13.47 -7.18
C ALA A 22 -3.63 12.60 -8.27
N ALA A 23 -4.53 13.17 -9.07
CA ALA A 23 -5.12 12.48 -10.21
C ALA A 23 -4.04 12.07 -11.24
N TYR A 24 -3.13 12.97 -11.58
CA TYR A 24 -2.01 12.68 -12.47
C TYR A 24 -1.14 11.53 -11.97
N ILE A 25 -0.74 11.55 -10.67
CA ILE A 25 0.08 10.49 -10.06
C ILE A 25 -0.65 9.13 -10.15
N ARG A 26 -1.95 9.10 -9.85
CA ARG A 26 -2.75 7.88 -9.93
C ARG A 26 -2.86 7.37 -11.37
N ASP A 27 -3.22 8.22 -12.29
CA ASP A 27 -3.53 7.85 -13.68
C ASP A 27 -2.26 7.48 -14.45
N SER A 28 -1.14 8.14 -14.15
CA SER A 28 0.20 7.79 -14.66
C SER A 28 0.80 6.57 -13.97
N ARG A 29 0.11 5.98 -12.98
CA ARG A 29 0.56 4.78 -12.25
C ARG A 29 1.93 4.95 -11.61
N ILE A 30 2.26 6.14 -11.15
CA ILE A 30 3.50 6.41 -10.42
C ILE A 30 3.47 5.64 -9.09
N PRO A 31 4.48 4.80 -8.80
CA PRO A 31 4.50 4.05 -7.54
C PRO A 31 4.73 4.98 -6.36
N LEU A 32 4.00 4.74 -5.27
CA LEU A 32 4.13 5.42 -3.99
C LEU A 32 4.61 4.42 -2.95
N GLU A 33 5.83 4.58 -2.48
CA GLU A 33 6.39 3.78 -1.40
C GLU A 33 5.87 4.30 -0.05
N MET A 34 5.19 3.42 0.68
CA MET A 34 4.57 3.76 1.97
C MET A 34 5.18 2.92 3.07
N CYS A 35 5.60 3.58 4.16
CA CYS A 35 6.33 2.96 5.27
C CYS A 35 5.57 3.23 6.59
N PRO A 36 4.55 2.44 6.93
CA PRO A 36 3.64 2.74 8.04
C PRO A 36 4.32 3.03 9.36
N SER A 37 5.22 2.15 9.83
CA SER A 37 5.93 2.37 11.10
C SER A 37 6.80 3.63 11.08
N SER A 38 7.55 3.84 10.01
CA SER A 38 8.38 5.03 9.86
C SER A 38 7.52 6.31 9.80
N ASN A 39 6.39 6.26 9.10
CA ASN A 39 5.48 7.40 9.01
C ASN A 39 4.85 7.77 10.35
N LEU A 40 4.59 6.80 11.23
CA LEU A 40 4.18 7.07 12.62
C LEU A 40 5.32 7.71 13.43
N GLN A 41 6.52 7.15 13.35
CA GLN A 41 7.68 7.63 14.09
C GLN A 41 8.06 9.06 13.72
N THR A 42 7.95 9.41 12.45
CA THR A 42 8.24 10.77 11.94
C THR A 42 7.07 11.74 12.11
N GLY A 43 5.91 11.28 12.59
CA GLY A 43 4.71 12.10 12.72
C GLY A 43 4.00 12.42 11.40
N ALA A 44 4.39 11.78 10.30
CA ALA A 44 3.72 11.91 9.01
C ALA A 44 2.30 11.28 9.01
N ALA A 45 2.06 10.33 9.90
CA ALA A 45 0.75 9.78 10.20
C ALA A 45 0.54 9.73 11.72
N ARG A 46 -0.68 9.97 12.20
CA ARG A 46 -0.99 9.95 13.63
C ARG A 46 -1.24 8.54 14.16
N THR A 47 -1.97 7.73 13.40
CA THR A 47 -2.30 6.35 13.76
C THR A 47 -2.30 5.48 12.51
N LEU A 48 -2.15 4.15 12.70
CA LEU A 48 -2.20 3.18 11.60
C LEU A 48 -3.59 3.10 10.95
N GLY A 49 -4.65 3.17 11.74
CA GLY A 49 -6.02 3.14 11.22
C GLY A 49 -6.36 4.33 10.30
N LEU A 50 -5.70 5.47 10.55
CA LEU A 50 -5.85 6.69 9.75
C LEU A 50 -4.70 6.89 8.74
N HIS A 51 -3.82 5.89 8.59
CA HIS A 51 -2.68 6.01 7.68
C HIS A 51 -3.14 6.14 6.23
N PRO A 52 -2.59 7.09 5.46
CA PRO A 52 -3.05 7.38 4.09
C PRO A 52 -2.95 6.21 3.12
N ILE A 53 -2.14 5.19 3.41
CA ILE A 53 -1.97 4.00 2.55
C ILE A 53 -3.31 3.31 2.24
N SER A 54 -4.21 3.21 3.21
CA SER A 54 -5.52 2.56 3.04
C SER A 54 -6.42 3.35 2.07
N MET A 55 -6.45 4.68 2.20
CA MET A 55 -7.18 5.54 1.27
C MET A 55 -6.59 5.47 -0.14
N LEU A 56 -5.28 5.57 -0.26
CA LEU A 56 -4.58 5.52 -1.55
C LEU A 56 -4.81 4.18 -2.25
N LEU A 57 -4.80 3.07 -1.51
CA LEU A 57 -5.12 1.74 -2.03
C LEU A 57 -6.56 1.71 -2.59
N ARG A 58 -7.55 2.16 -1.81
CA ARG A 58 -8.97 2.20 -2.23
C ARG A 58 -9.20 3.11 -3.44
N ARG A 59 -8.43 4.18 -3.57
CA ARG A 59 -8.44 5.09 -4.72
C ARG A 59 -7.60 4.61 -5.89
N ARG A 60 -7.10 3.36 -5.85
CA ARG A 60 -6.37 2.71 -6.95
C ARG A 60 -5.03 3.36 -7.32
N PHE A 61 -4.41 4.04 -6.37
CA PHE A 61 -3.01 4.42 -6.54
C PHE A 61 -2.12 3.18 -6.56
N ARG A 62 -0.98 3.27 -7.24
CA ARG A 62 0.04 2.24 -7.20
C ARG A 62 0.85 2.38 -5.90
N VAL A 63 0.26 1.98 -4.78
CA VAL A 63 0.96 1.96 -3.49
C VAL A 63 1.72 0.67 -3.31
N THR A 64 2.86 0.75 -2.65
CA THR A 64 3.67 -0.38 -2.18
C THR A 64 3.86 -0.27 -0.68
N LEU A 65 4.01 -1.41 -0.01
CA LEU A 65 4.32 -1.48 1.41
C LEU A 65 5.81 -1.67 1.58
N ASN A 66 6.43 -0.88 2.45
CA ASN A 66 7.88 -0.88 2.65
C ASN A 66 8.22 -0.68 4.13
N THR A 67 9.41 -1.07 4.53
CA THR A 67 9.87 -0.97 5.92
C THR A 67 10.62 0.32 6.22
N ASP A 68 11.10 1.02 5.18
CA ASP A 68 12.13 2.06 5.34
C ASP A 68 13.39 1.47 6.02
N ASN A 69 14.01 2.18 6.91
CA ASN A 69 15.16 1.70 7.66
C ASN A 69 14.75 0.69 8.72
N ARG A 70 14.87 -0.60 8.43
CA ARG A 70 14.47 -1.71 9.31
C ARG A 70 15.13 -1.67 10.67
N LEU A 71 16.40 -1.24 10.72
CA LEU A 71 17.16 -1.17 11.97
C LEU A 71 16.63 -0.05 12.87
N MET A 72 16.44 1.14 12.31
CA MET A 72 15.97 2.31 13.06
C MET A 72 14.51 2.17 13.49
N SER A 73 13.67 1.59 12.64
CA SER A 73 12.24 1.39 12.94
C SER A 73 11.95 0.11 13.72
N GLY A 74 12.95 -0.79 13.87
CA GLY A 74 12.77 -2.06 14.57
C GLY A 74 11.71 -2.95 13.91
N THR A 75 11.60 -2.94 12.57
CA THR A 75 10.48 -3.56 11.84
C THR A 75 10.94 -4.57 10.79
N SER A 76 9.97 -5.29 10.23
CA SER A 76 10.13 -6.21 9.10
C SER A 76 8.94 -6.09 8.17
N MET A 77 9.05 -6.60 6.93
CA MET A 77 7.91 -6.62 6.00
C MET A 77 6.68 -7.33 6.56
N SER A 78 6.90 -8.46 7.24
CA SER A 78 5.81 -9.22 7.87
C SER A 78 5.16 -8.43 9.01
N HIS A 79 5.95 -7.68 9.77
CA HIS A 79 5.44 -6.82 10.84
C HIS A 79 4.61 -5.66 10.28
N GLU A 80 5.10 -4.96 9.24
CA GLU A 80 4.34 -3.89 8.57
C GLU A 80 3.00 -4.40 8.02
N ALA A 81 2.99 -5.59 7.41
CA ALA A 81 1.77 -6.21 6.91
C ALA A 81 0.80 -6.56 8.07
N ALA A 82 1.29 -7.14 9.15
CA ALA A 82 0.49 -7.49 10.33
C ALA A 82 -0.16 -6.25 10.96
N LEU A 83 0.59 -5.15 11.09
CA LEU A 83 0.07 -3.89 11.61
C LEU A 83 -1.12 -3.37 10.79
N LEU A 84 -1.05 -3.45 9.45
CA LEU A 84 -2.15 -3.01 8.59
C LEU A 84 -3.37 -3.93 8.66
N VAL A 85 -3.17 -5.24 8.82
CA VAL A 85 -4.27 -6.18 9.05
C VAL A 85 -4.94 -5.89 10.38
N GLU A 86 -4.17 -5.72 11.44
CA GLU A 86 -4.67 -5.55 12.81
C GLU A 86 -5.33 -4.18 13.03
N HIS A 87 -4.70 -3.11 12.57
CA HIS A 87 -5.12 -1.74 12.89
C HIS A 87 -5.87 -1.03 11.77
N ALA A 88 -5.73 -1.46 10.52
CA ALA A 88 -6.38 -0.84 9.36
C ALA A 88 -7.37 -1.78 8.65
N GLY A 89 -7.58 -2.99 9.17
CA GLY A 89 -8.55 -3.96 8.66
C GLY A 89 -8.23 -4.48 7.25
N TRP A 90 -6.95 -4.56 6.90
CA TRP A 90 -6.54 -5.05 5.59
C TRP A 90 -6.80 -6.55 5.43
N SER A 91 -7.29 -6.91 4.27
CA SER A 91 -7.48 -8.31 3.84
C SER A 91 -6.24 -8.88 3.14
N LEU A 92 -6.21 -10.20 2.97
CA LEU A 92 -5.22 -10.85 2.10
C LEU A 92 -5.27 -10.30 0.67
N GLY A 93 -6.45 -9.89 0.19
CA GLY A 93 -6.62 -9.26 -1.11
C GLY A 93 -5.90 -7.91 -1.21
N ASP A 94 -5.93 -7.11 -0.14
CA ASP A 94 -5.22 -5.83 -0.07
C ASP A 94 -3.70 -6.05 -0.06
N LEU A 95 -3.22 -7.00 0.74
CA LEU A 95 -1.81 -7.39 0.78
C LEU A 95 -1.32 -7.90 -0.59
N ARG A 96 -2.11 -8.77 -1.24
CA ARG A 96 -1.83 -9.23 -2.60
C ARG A 96 -1.70 -8.08 -3.59
N TRP A 97 -2.59 -7.10 -3.50
CA TRP A 97 -2.59 -5.93 -4.37
C TRP A 97 -1.30 -5.12 -4.25
N VAL A 98 -0.87 -4.78 -3.02
CA VAL A 98 0.36 -4.01 -2.81
C VAL A 98 1.61 -4.81 -3.16
N THR A 99 1.61 -6.14 -2.94
CA THR A 99 2.71 -7.02 -3.33
C THR A 99 2.87 -7.06 -4.85
N ILE A 100 1.78 -7.17 -5.59
CA ILE A 100 1.81 -7.11 -7.06
C ILE A 100 2.25 -5.73 -7.55
N ASN A 101 1.80 -4.65 -6.90
CA ASN A 101 2.24 -3.30 -7.23
C ASN A 101 3.75 -3.13 -7.01
N ALA A 102 4.28 -3.67 -5.90
CA ALA A 102 5.72 -3.64 -5.62
C ALA A 102 6.52 -4.36 -6.72
N MET A 103 6.09 -5.57 -7.10
CA MET A 103 6.74 -6.31 -8.18
C MET A 103 6.68 -5.58 -9.52
N LYS A 104 5.53 -4.98 -9.86
CA LYS A 104 5.38 -4.16 -11.06
C LYS A 104 6.25 -2.91 -11.08
N SER A 105 6.69 -2.44 -9.90
CA SER A 105 7.51 -1.24 -9.73
C SER A 105 9.00 -1.55 -9.53
N ALA A 106 9.36 -2.83 -9.42
CA ALA A 106 10.75 -3.27 -9.21
C ALA A 106 11.62 -2.96 -10.45
N PHE A 107 12.91 -2.74 -10.20
CA PHE A 107 13.93 -2.47 -11.22
C PHE A 107 14.44 -3.76 -11.88
N LEU A 108 13.51 -4.63 -12.30
CA LEU A 108 13.78 -5.86 -13.05
C LEU A 108 13.21 -5.76 -14.46
N PRO A 109 13.71 -6.53 -15.43
CA PRO A 109 13.11 -6.66 -16.75
C PRO A 109 11.63 -7.04 -16.67
N PHE A 110 10.86 -6.61 -17.65
CA PHE A 110 9.40 -6.80 -17.65
C PHE A 110 9.01 -8.28 -17.53
N ASP A 111 9.65 -9.13 -18.32
CA ASP A 111 9.35 -10.57 -18.35
C ASP A 111 9.64 -11.25 -17.02
N GLU A 112 10.75 -10.89 -16.36
CA GLU A 112 11.09 -11.40 -15.03
C GLU A 112 10.06 -10.98 -13.98
N ARG A 113 9.63 -9.73 -14.00
CA ARG A 113 8.56 -9.24 -13.10
C ARG A 113 7.26 -9.99 -13.32
N LEU A 114 6.90 -10.23 -14.57
CA LEU A 114 5.69 -10.94 -14.93
C LEU A 114 5.74 -12.40 -14.47
N ALA A 115 6.88 -13.09 -14.68
CA ALA A 115 7.08 -14.44 -14.20
C ALA A 115 6.91 -14.55 -12.68
N VAL A 116 7.54 -13.66 -11.90
CA VAL A 116 7.38 -13.65 -10.43
C VAL A 116 5.94 -13.41 -10.02
N ILE A 117 5.23 -12.50 -10.70
CA ILE A 117 3.82 -12.23 -10.40
C ILE A 117 2.96 -13.47 -10.65
N ASP A 118 3.13 -14.12 -11.79
CA ASP A 118 2.22 -15.20 -12.24
C ASP A 118 2.58 -16.56 -11.64
N GLU A 119 3.87 -16.83 -11.42
CA GLU A 119 4.35 -18.14 -10.96
C GLU A 119 4.55 -18.20 -9.43
N THR A 120 4.70 -17.06 -8.75
CA THR A 120 4.98 -17.04 -7.30
C THR A 120 3.91 -16.28 -6.52
N ILE A 121 3.69 -14.99 -6.85
CA ILE A 121 2.84 -14.14 -6.02
C ILE A 121 1.37 -14.58 -6.11
N LYS A 122 0.82 -14.69 -7.30
CA LYS A 122 -0.59 -15.07 -7.48
C LYS A 122 -0.91 -16.46 -6.92
N PRO A 123 -0.12 -17.52 -7.22
CA PRO A 123 -0.35 -18.84 -6.64
C PRO A 123 -0.19 -18.87 -5.13
N GLY A 124 0.81 -18.17 -4.58
CA GLY A 124 1.03 -18.09 -3.14
C GLY A 124 -0.18 -17.51 -2.41
N TYR A 125 -0.71 -16.39 -2.88
CA TYR A 125 -1.91 -15.80 -2.29
C TYR A 125 -3.18 -16.64 -2.52
N ALA A 126 -3.29 -17.33 -3.65
CA ALA A 126 -4.40 -18.26 -3.92
C ALA A 126 -4.41 -19.43 -2.92
N ALA A 127 -3.23 -19.99 -2.62
CA ALA A 127 -3.07 -21.04 -1.62
C ALA A 127 -3.48 -20.59 -0.20
N LEU A 128 -3.34 -19.30 0.12
CA LEU A 128 -3.79 -18.70 1.38
C LEU A 128 -5.30 -18.35 1.40
N GLY A 129 -6.02 -18.63 0.31
CA GLY A 129 -7.46 -18.33 0.23
C GLY A 129 -7.77 -16.85 -0.04
N ALA A 130 -6.80 -16.06 -0.53
CA ALA A 130 -7.04 -14.67 -0.89
C ALA A 130 -8.02 -14.58 -2.07
N SER A 131 -9.10 -13.82 -1.90
CA SER A 131 -10.04 -13.52 -2.99
C SER A 131 -9.31 -12.84 -4.16
N THR A 132 -9.66 -13.23 -5.38
CA THR A 132 -9.17 -12.56 -6.59
C THR A 132 -9.85 -11.21 -6.85
N SER A 133 -10.85 -10.85 -6.06
CA SER A 133 -11.54 -9.56 -6.16
C SER A 133 -10.63 -8.42 -5.74
N SER A 134 -10.69 -7.35 -6.50
CA SER A 134 -10.06 -6.07 -6.17
C SER A 134 -10.54 -5.53 -4.83
N PRO A 135 -9.71 -4.78 -4.10
CA PRO A 135 -10.14 -4.08 -2.87
C PRO A 135 -11.37 -3.21 -3.18
N ARG A 136 -12.36 -3.28 -2.31
CA ARG A 136 -13.60 -2.50 -2.39
C ARG A 136 -13.39 -1.04 -2.02
#